data_8ea80f47098e9888dba363809ae02a9b
#
_entry.id   8ea80f47098e9888dba363809ae02a9b
#
_cell.length_a   1.000
_cell.length_b   1.000
_cell.length_c   1.000
_cell.angle_alpha   90.00
_cell.angle_beta   90.00
_cell.angle_gamma   90.00
#
_symmetry.space_group_name_H-M   'P 1'
#
loop_
_entity.id
_entity.type
_entity.pdbx_description
1 polymer ?
#
loop_
_entity_poly.entity_id
_entity_poly.type
_entity_poly.pdbx_seq_one_letter_code
_entity_poly.pdbx_strand_id
1 'polypeptide(L)'
;MDKEQAIKLGKKYKILVSEHFDVKDAILYGSYSIGTQKEDSDIDIAIVVDDISGNYFDNVPLLWKIKRQVSNLIEPILICENKDKSGFLKEIRKVGIVL
;
A
#
# COMPACT_ATOMS: atom_id res chain seq x y z
N MET A 1 2.87 15.55 -8.53
CA MET A 1 3.90 14.47 -8.47
C MET A 1 3.68 13.53 -9.65
N ASP A 2 4.75 13.09 -10.27
CA ASP A 2 4.62 12.14 -11.37
C ASP A 2 4.61 10.68 -10.87
N LYS A 3 4.32 9.76 -11.78
CA LYS A 3 4.20 8.34 -11.47
C LYS A 3 5.52 7.75 -10.93
N GLU A 4 6.65 8.16 -11.50
CA GLU A 4 7.95 7.67 -11.06
C GLU A 4 8.26 8.08 -9.63
N GLN A 5 7.92 9.30 -9.25
CA GLN A 5 8.09 9.78 -7.87
C GLN A 5 7.18 9.01 -6.92
N ALA A 6 5.94 8.76 -7.32
CA ALA A 6 5.01 7.97 -6.50
C ALA A 6 5.53 6.54 -6.28
N ILE A 7 6.06 5.91 -7.33
CA ILE A 7 6.68 4.58 -7.23
C ILE A 7 7.87 4.61 -6.28
N LYS A 8 8.73 5.62 -6.40
CA LYS A 8 9.91 5.76 -5.54
C LYS A 8 9.54 5.89 -4.07
N LEU A 9 8.55 6.75 -3.78
CA LEU A 9 8.04 6.90 -2.42
C LEU A 9 7.37 5.63 -1.91
N GLY A 10 6.64 4.94 -2.77
CA GLY A 10 6.00 3.67 -2.43
C GLY A 10 7.01 2.59 -2.09
N LYS A 11 8.11 2.50 -2.83
CA LYS A 11 9.19 1.54 -2.54
C LYS A 11 9.86 1.85 -1.21
N LYS A 12 10.08 3.12 -0.91
CA LYS A 12 10.63 3.55 0.38
C LYS A 12 9.69 3.16 1.52
N TYR A 13 8.39 3.39 1.33
CA TYR A 13 7.37 3.01 2.30
C TYR A 13 7.37 1.49 2.53
N LYS A 14 7.42 0.70 1.46
CA LYS A 14 7.48 -0.76 1.55
C LYS A 14 8.65 -1.24 2.41
N ILE A 15 9.82 -0.65 2.23
CA ILE A 15 11.02 -1.00 3.01
C ILE A 15 10.78 -0.76 4.50
N LEU A 16 10.24 0.41 4.85
CA LEU A 16 9.97 0.75 6.26
C LEU A 16 8.90 -0.16 6.87
N VAL A 17 7.84 -0.44 6.13
CA VAL A 17 6.77 -1.33 6.61
C VAL A 17 7.30 -2.75 6.81
N SER A 18 8.21 -3.19 5.94
CA SER A 18 8.78 -4.54 6.02
C SER A 18 9.64 -4.74 7.26
N GLU A 19 10.02 -3.69 7.95
CA GLU A 19 10.71 -3.79 9.26
C GLU A 19 9.77 -4.23 10.38
N HIS A 20 8.45 -4.07 10.18
CA HIS A 20 7.44 -4.34 11.19
C HIS A 20 6.46 -5.46 10.81
N PHE A 21 6.33 -5.75 9.52
CA PHE A 21 5.41 -6.76 9.00
C PHE A 21 6.16 -7.67 8.03
N ASP A 22 5.70 -8.90 7.94
CA ASP A 22 6.15 -9.83 6.90
C ASP A 22 5.36 -9.54 5.62
N VAL A 23 5.81 -8.56 4.87
CA VAL A 23 5.12 -8.07 3.67
C VAL A 23 5.32 -9.03 2.51
N LYS A 24 4.23 -9.58 2.00
CA LYS A 24 4.26 -10.41 0.80
C LYS A 24 4.40 -9.55 -0.46
N ASP A 25 3.56 -8.53 -0.57
CA ASP A 25 3.59 -7.57 -1.67
C ASP A 25 3.18 -6.19 -1.20
N ALA A 26 3.64 -5.17 -1.90
CA ALA A 26 3.12 -3.82 -1.79
C ALA A 26 2.73 -3.38 -3.20
N ILE A 27 1.49 -2.92 -3.36
CA ILE A 27 0.93 -2.63 -4.68
C ILE A 27 0.44 -1.19 -4.72
N LEU A 28 0.97 -0.41 -5.65
CA LEU A 28 0.48 0.93 -5.96
C LEU A 28 -0.73 0.78 -6.87
N TYR A 29 -1.88 1.31 -6.44
CA TYR A 29 -3.10 1.24 -7.20
C TYR A 29 -3.78 2.61 -7.27
N GLY A 30 -4.99 2.68 -7.77
CA GLY A 30 -5.71 3.94 -7.90
C GLY A 30 -5.17 4.82 -9.02
N SER A 31 -5.25 6.16 -8.85
CA SER A 31 -4.98 7.10 -9.94
C SER A 31 -3.58 6.98 -10.52
N TYR A 32 -2.57 6.76 -9.69
CA TYR A 32 -1.19 6.63 -10.18
C TYR A 32 -0.96 5.39 -11.03
N SER A 33 -1.69 4.32 -10.79
CA SER A 33 -1.52 3.09 -11.59
C SER A 33 -2.23 3.16 -12.93
N ILE A 34 -3.35 3.88 -13.01
CA ILE A 34 -4.14 3.98 -14.25
C ILE A 34 -3.90 5.29 -15.04
N GLY A 35 -3.02 6.16 -14.55
CA GLY A 35 -2.64 7.35 -15.29
C GLY A 35 -3.59 8.54 -15.17
N THR A 36 -4.47 8.55 -14.17
CA THR A 36 -5.43 9.64 -13.94
C THR A 36 -5.01 10.57 -12.82
N GLN A 37 -3.77 10.45 -12.36
CA GLN A 37 -3.28 11.25 -11.23
C GLN A 37 -3.24 12.74 -11.55
N LYS A 38 -3.48 13.53 -10.51
CA LYS A 38 -3.30 14.97 -10.49
C LYS A 38 -2.13 15.30 -9.56
N GLU A 39 -1.75 16.58 -9.51
CA GLU A 39 -0.58 17.02 -8.72
C GLU A 39 -0.66 16.61 -7.25
N ASP A 40 -1.85 16.66 -6.67
CA ASP A 40 -2.09 16.36 -5.25
C ASP A 40 -2.83 15.05 -5.01
N SER A 41 -2.82 14.14 -5.99
CA SER A 41 -3.48 12.84 -5.85
C SER A 41 -2.84 12.02 -4.73
N ASP A 42 -3.68 11.25 -4.02
CA ASP A 42 -3.22 10.30 -3.01
C ASP A 42 -2.43 9.17 -3.65
N ILE A 43 -1.46 8.67 -2.90
CA ILE A 43 -0.66 7.51 -3.29
C ILE A 43 -1.26 6.29 -2.59
N ASP A 44 -2.12 5.57 -3.30
CA ASP A 44 -2.83 4.41 -2.76
C ASP A 44 -1.93 3.19 -2.79
N ILE A 45 -1.60 2.66 -1.62
CA ILE A 45 -0.70 1.50 -1.49
C ILE A 45 -1.41 0.41 -0.69
N ALA A 46 -1.50 -0.78 -1.28
CA ALA A 46 -1.97 -1.97 -0.58
C ALA A 46 -0.78 -2.75 -0.06
N ILE A 47 -0.73 -2.95 1.25
CA ILE A 47 0.25 -3.81 1.90
C ILE A 47 -0.40 -5.18 2.05
N VAL A 48 0.14 -6.17 1.35
CA VAL A 48 -0.40 -7.53 1.34
C VAL A 48 0.44 -8.41 2.25
N VAL A 49 -0.21 -9.08 3.18
CA VAL A 49 0.40 -10.05 4.09
C VAL A 49 -0.38 -11.36 4.01
N ASP A 50 0.25 -12.48 4.35
CA ASP A 50 -0.45 -13.76 4.40
C ASP A 50 -1.40 -13.79 5.58
N ASP A 51 -0.89 -13.40 6.75
CA ASP A 51 -1.69 -13.30 7.97
C ASP A 51 -1.03 -12.24 8.87
N ILE A 52 -1.76 -11.77 9.85
CA ILE A 52 -1.24 -10.84 10.85
C ILE A 52 -1.39 -11.44 12.24
N SER A 53 -0.39 -11.23 13.09
CA SER A 53 -0.50 -11.53 14.50
C SER A 53 -1.34 -10.46 15.17
N GLY A 54 -2.32 -10.88 15.95
CA GLY A 54 -3.21 -9.95 16.64
C GLY A 54 -4.37 -9.48 15.77
N ASN A 55 -4.98 -8.39 16.18
CA ASN A 55 -6.16 -7.84 15.55
C ASN A 55 -5.77 -6.94 14.37
N TYR A 56 -6.53 -7.04 13.28
CA TYR A 56 -6.37 -6.16 12.12
C TYR A 56 -6.33 -4.67 12.54
N PHE A 57 -7.26 -4.27 13.40
CA PHE A 57 -7.36 -2.87 13.83
C PHE A 57 -6.19 -2.41 14.70
N ASP A 58 -5.46 -3.34 15.32
CA ASP A 58 -4.27 -3.01 16.10
C ASP A 58 -3.06 -2.74 15.22
N ASN A 59 -3.06 -3.27 13.99
CA ASN A 59 -1.94 -3.17 13.06
C ASN A 59 -2.06 -1.98 12.09
N VAL A 60 -3.29 -1.60 11.72
CA VAL A 60 -3.52 -0.51 10.79
C VAL A 60 -2.94 0.83 11.25
N PRO A 61 -3.07 1.23 12.53
CA PRO A 61 -2.47 2.50 12.98
C PRO A 61 -0.97 2.59 12.78
N LEU A 62 -0.25 1.47 12.83
CA LEU A 62 1.19 1.44 12.58
C LEU A 62 1.51 1.80 11.13
N LEU A 63 0.70 1.31 10.17
CA LEU A 63 0.86 1.67 8.76
C LEU A 63 0.73 3.19 8.56
N TRP A 64 -0.24 3.79 9.20
CA TRP A 64 -0.47 5.23 9.12
C TRP A 64 0.61 6.05 9.82
N LYS A 65 1.17 5.52 10.89
CA LYS A 65 2.30 6.15 11.58
C LYS A 65 3.55 6.13 10.68
N ILE A 66 3.84 5.01 10.05
CA ILE A 66 5.01 4.84 9.19
C ILE A 66 4.92 5.74 7.95
N LYS A 67 3.73 5.86 7.36
CA LYS A 67 3.55 6.67 6.14
C LYS A 67 3.99 8.12 6.33
N ARG A 68 3.83 8.65 7.53
CA ARG A 68 4.19 10.05 7.84
C ARG A 68 5.69 10.31 7.73
N GLN A 69 6.50 9.26 7.80
CA GLN A 69 7.95 9.36 7.64
C GLN A 69 8.35 9.43 6.16
N VAL A 70 7.42 9.14 5.25
CA VAL A 70 7.69 9.12 3.81
C VAL A 70 6.93 10.22 3.10
N SER A 71 5.60 10.19 3.18
CA SER A 71 4.75 11.21 2.55
C SER A 71 3.36 11.17 3.15
N ASN A 72 2.81 12.36 3.42
CA ASN A 72 1.42 12.46 3.88
C ASN A 72 0.41 12.08 2.80
N LEU A 73 0.84 12.01 1.53
CA LEU A 73 -0.04 11.62 0.43
C LEU A 73 -0.27 10.10 0.35
N ILE A 74 0.54 9.31 1.06
CA ILE A 74 0.36 7.86 1.07
C ILE A 74 -0.90 7.51 1.86
N GLU A 75 -1.78 6.73 1.23
CA GLU A 75 -2.96 6.15 1.85
C GLU A 75 -2.82 4.63 1.85
N PRO A 76 -2.38 4.04 2.96
CA PRO A 76 -2.15 2.60 3.00
C PRO A 76 -3.40 1.85 3.40
N ILE A 77 -3.55 0.65 2.83
CA ILE A 77 -4.51 -0.34 3.31
C ILE A 77 -3.75 -1.63 3.59
N LEU A 78 -4.26 -2.42 4.52
CA LEU A 78 -3.70 -3.71 4.87
C LEU A 78 -4.64 -4.81 4.35
N ILE A 79 -4.09 -5.73 3.57
CA ILE A 79 -4.84 -6.86 3.03
C ILE A 79 -4.20 -8.15 3.52
N CYS A 80 -4.98 -8.95 4.25
CA CYS A 80 -4.60 -10.31 4.62
C CYS A 80 -5.08 -11.23 3.50
N GLU A 81 -4.16 -11.77 2.71
CA GLU A 81 -4.51 -12.55 1.51
C GLU A 81 -5.42 -13.73 1.83
N ASN A 82 -5.15 -14.43 2.94
CA ASN A 82 -5.92 -15.59 3.34
C ASN A 82 -7.33 -15.26 3.80
N LYS A 83 -7.62 -13.99 4.06
CA LYS A 83 -8.92 -13.53 4.56
C LYS A 83 -9.65 -12.61 3.59
N ASP A 84 -9.06 -12.31 2.44
CA ASP A 84 -9.69 -11.43 1.45
C ASP A 84 -10.69 -12.21 0.60
N LYS A 85 -11.95 -12.05 0.95
CA LYS A 85 -13.07 -12.71 0.25
C LYS A 85 -13.79 -11.77 -0.71
N SER A 86 -13.43 -10.49 -0.71
CA SER A 86 -14.10 -9.48 -1.53
C SER A 86 -13.69 -9.50 -3.00
N GLY A 87 -12.55 -10.10 -3.33
CA GLY A 87 -11.96 -10.03 -4.66
C GLY A 87 -11.19 -8.73 -4.92
N PHE A 88 -11.10 -7.85 -3.93
CA PHE A 88 -10.42 -6.56 -4.09
C PHE A 88 -8.93 -6.73 -4.43
N LEU A 89 -8.25 -7.65 -3.74
CA LEU A 89 -6.85 -7.93 -4.02
C LEU A 89 -6.65 -8.39 -5.47
N LYS A 90 -7.53 -9.24 -5.97
CA LYS A 90 -7.48 -9.71 -7.36
C LYS A 90 -7.61 -8.54 -8.34
N GLU A 91 -8.51 -7.60 -8.04
CA GLU A 91 -8.69 -6.42 -8.89
C GLU A 91 -7.46 -5.51 -8.89
N ILE A 92 -6.90 -5.20 -7.72
CA ILE A 92 -5.73 -4.32 -7.68
C ILE A 92 -4.49 -4.96 -8.28
N ARG A 93 -4.38 -6.31 -8.28
CA ARG A 93 -3.27 -7.00 -8.95
C ARG A 93 -3.34 -6.87 -10.46
N LYS A 94 -4.55 -6.74 -11.03
CA LYS A 94 -4.71 -6.57 -12.48
C LYS A 94 -4.25 -5.20 -12.96
N VAL A 95 -4.55 -4.15 -12.19
CA VAL A 95 -4.34 -2.77 -12.63
C VAL A 95 -3.23 -2.07 -11.87
N GLY A 96 -2.81 -2.61 -10.74
CA GLY A 96 -1.80 -2.01 -9.88
C GLY A 96 -0.38 -2.29 -10.34
N ILE A 97 0.55 -1.60 -9.66
CA ILE A 97 1.98 -1.74 -9.90
C ILE A 97 2.59 -2.35 -8.65
N VAL A 98 3.21 -3.51 -8.80
CA VAL A 98 3.90 -4.17 -7.70
C VAL A 98 5.19 -3.41 -7.40
N LEU A 99 5.33 -2.99 -6.16
CA LEU A 99 6.49 -2.21 -5.69
C LEU A 99 7.66 -3.14 -5.17
#